data_32610c5e31eae963dd75efc1673a0b34
#
_entry.id   32610c5e31eae963dd75efc1673a0b34
#
_cell.length_a   1.000
_cell.length_b   1.000
_cell.length_c   1.000
_cell.angle_alpha   90.00
_cell.angle_beta   90.00
_cell.angle_gamma   90.00
#
_symmetry.space_group_name_H-M   'P 1'
#
loop_
_entity.id
_entity.type
_entity.pdbx_description
1 polymer ?
#
loop_
_entity_poly.entity_id
_entity_poly.type
_entity_poly.pdbx_seq_one_letter_code
_entity_poly.pdbx_strand_id
1 'polypeptide(L)'
;MTDPKWWRSAVIYQVYPRSFADSDGDGLGDLPGIISRLDYLASLSIDAIWISPCYVSPLHDGGYDVADYRAIDPRLGDLDVMKALLDQAHGRGIRVFMDLVPNHSSSDHAWFQEARSAGPGSADWDRYV
;
A
#
# COMPACT_ATOMS: atom_id res chain seq x y z
N MET A 1 -15.27 8.10 -23.67
CA MET A 1 -13.79 7.99 -23.82
C MET A 1 -13.18 8.62 -22.58
N THR A 2 -12.35 7.90 -21.83
CA THR A 2 -11.62 8.49 -20.70
C THR A 2 -10.51 9.39 -21.23
N ASP A 3 -10.42 10.63 -20.74
CA ASP A 3 -9.33 11.54 -21.09
C ASP A 3 -7.99 10.85 -20.78
N PRO A 4 -7.08 10.69 -21.76
CA PRO A 4 -5.77 10.05 -21.52
C PRO A 4 -4.86 10.88 -20.57
N LYS A 5 -5.24 12.12 -20.29
CA LYS A 5 -4.52 13.02 -19.38
C LYS A 5 -5.35 13.38 -18.13
N TRP A 6 -6.32 12.57 -17.76
CA TRP A 6 -7.22 12.78 -16.63
C TRP A 6 -6.48 13.17 -15.33
N TRP A 7 -5.30 12.61 -15.12
CA TRP A 7 -4.46 12.85 -13.94
C TRP A 7 -3.99 14.30 -13.79
N ARG A 8 -4.04 15.13 -14.86
CA ARG A 8 -3.61 16.55 -14.80
C ARG A 8 -4.57 17.43 -14.02
N SER A 9 -5.83 17.07 -13.96
CA SER A 9 -6.89 17.81 -13.24
C SER A 9 -7.49 16.99 -12.09
N ALA A 10 -6.98 15.78 -11.87
CA ALA A 10 -7.49 14.88 -10.86
C ALA A 10 -7.24 15.38 -9.44
N VAL A 11 -8.24 15.20 -8.59
CA VAL A 11 -8.12 15.33 -7.14
C VAL A 11 -7.77 13.94 -6.59
N ILE A 12 -6.58 13.80 -6.03
CA ILE A 12 -6.07 12.55 -5.46
C ILE A 12 -6.02 12.70 -3.94
N TYR A 13 -6.75 11.83 -3.23
CA TYR A 13 -6.79 11.82 -1.77
C TYR A 13 -5.82 10.75 -1.25
N GLN A 14 -4.82 11.17 -0.48
CA GLN A 14 -3.90 10.21 0.16
C GLN A 14 -4.56 9.59 1.39
N VAL A 15 -4.47 8.26 1.46
CA VAL A 15 -4.92 7.46 2.61
C VAL A 15 -3.71 6.77 3.22
N TYR A 16 -3.44 7.09 4.50
CA TYR A 16 -2.51 6.31 5.30
C TYR A 16 -3.31 5.24 6.06
N PRO A 17 -3.24 3.95 5.66
CA PRO A 17 -4.17 2.93 6.13
C PRO A 17 -4.26 2.85 7.64
N ARG A 18 -3.13 2.87 8.32
CA ARG A 18 -3.02 2.66 9.77
C ARG A 18 -3.70 3.70 10.64
N SER A 19 -4.01 4.88 10.10
CA SER A 19 -4.62 5.99 10.86
C SER A 19 -5.91 6.50 10.26
N PHE A 20 -6.39 5.93 9.14
CA PHE A 20 -7.53 6.47 8.43
C PHE A 20 -8.87 6.04 9.03
N ALA A 21 -9.09 4.74 9.18
CA ALA A 21 -10.29 4.19 9.79
C ALA A 21 -10.01 2.78 10.32
N ASP A 22 -10.33 2.56 11.57
CA ASP A 22 -10.24 1.30 12.29
C ASP A 22 -11.61 0.59 12.18
N SER A 23 -11.64 -0.63 11.65
CA SER A 23 -12.89 -1.36 11.44
C SER A 23 -13.26 -2.31 12.57
N ASP A 24 -12.29 -2.76 13.36
CA ASP A 24 -12.47 -3.78 14.40
C ASP A 24 -12.24 -3.26 15.83
N GLY A 25 -11.75 -2.03 15.99
CA GLY A 25 -11.60 -1.36 17.27
C GLY A 25 -10.30 -1.71 18.00
N ASP A 26 -9.30 -2.21 17.28
CA ASP A 26 -7.99 -2.54 17.85
C ASP A 26 -7.06 -1.31 18.02
N GLY A 27 -7.48 -0.16 17.50
CA GLY A 27 -6.72 1.11 17.54
C GLY A 27 -5.86 1.32 16.31
N LEU A 28 -5.87 0.41 15.34
CA LEU A 28 -5.15 0.50 14.09
C LEU A 28 -6.14 0.58 12.93
N GLY A 29 -5.96 1.56 12.04
CA GLY A 29 -6.72 1.61 10.79
C GLY A 29 -6.34 0.46 9.86
N ASP A 30 -7.29 0.04 9.02
CA ASP A 30 -7.17 -1.13 8.16
C ASP A 30 -7.87 -0.95 6.80
N LEU A 31 -7.72 -1.92 5.90
CA LEU A 31 -8.36 -1.88 4.57
C LEU A 31 -9.89 -1.97 4.64
N PRO A 32 -10.50 -2.80 5.50
CA PRO A 32 -11.96 -2.77 5.71
C PRO A 32 -12.46 -1.40 6.19
N GLY A 33 -11.70 -0.72 7.03
CA GLY A 33 -11.98 0.65 7.46
C GLY A 33 -11.99 1.63 6.28
N ILE A 34 -11.02 1.51 5.35
CA ILE A 34 -11.02 2.31 4.11
C ILE A 34 -12.27 2.01 3.29
N ILE A 35 -12.63 0.74 3.11
CA ILE A 35 -13.84 0.32 2.39
C ILE A 35 -15.08 0.99 2.99
N SER A 36 -15.20 1.00 4.31
CA SER A 36 -16.34 1.60 5.03
C SER A 36 -16.49 3.11 4.78
N ARG A 37 -15.44 3.78 4.33
CA ARG A 37 -15.40 5.23 4.07
C ARG A 37 -15.42 5.62 2.59
N LEU A 38 -15.55 4.66 1.67
CA LEU A 38 -15.57 4.95 0.23
C LEU A 38 -16.72 5.88 -0.19
N ASP A 39 -17.90 5.79 0.44
CA ASP A 39 -19.01 6.71 0.14
C ASP A 39 -18.69 8.14 0.60
N TYR A 40 -18.03 8.31 1.74
CA TYR A 40 -17.52 9.60 2.18
C TYR A 40 -16.49 10.16 1.18
N LEU A 41 -15.52 9.35 0.76
CA LEU A 41 -14.52 9.76 -0.21
C LEU A 41 -15.15 10.14 -1.55
N ALA A 42 -16.13 9.38 -2.01
CA ALA A 42 -16.90 9.70 -3.23
C ALA A 42 -17.63 11.04 -3.09
N SER A 43 -18.20 11.35 -1.91
CA SER A 43 -18.89 12.62 -1.66
C SER A 43 -17.99 13.85 -1.75
N LEU A 44 -16.67 13.67 -1.61
CA LEU A 44 -15.67 14.73 -1.79
C LEU A 44 -15.35 15.02 -3.26
N SER A 45 -15.95 14.27 -4.19
CA SER A 45 -15.72 14.39 -5.64
C SER A 45 -14.26 14.17 -6.02
N ILE A 46 -13.56 13.26 -5.34
CA ILE A 46 -12.21 12.86 -5.68
C ILE A 46 -12.19 11.91 -6.87
N ASP A 47 -11.12 11.95 -7.66
CA ASP A 47 -10.92 11.07 -8.82
C ASP A 47 -10.18 9.79 -8.46
N ALA A 48 -9.35 9.85 -7.42
CA ALA A 48 -8.54 8.72 -7.01
C ALA A 48 -8.19 8.77 -5.52
N ILE A 49 -7.90 7.61 -4.95
CA ILE A 49 -7.19 7.47 -3.68
C ILE A 49 -5.77 6.98 -3.94
N TRP A 50 -4.84 7.47 -3.14
CA TRP A 50 -3.47 7.00 -3.06
C TRP A 50 -3.27 6.35 -1.69
N ILE A 51 -3.06 5.04 -1.69
CA ILE A 51 -2.87 4.26 -0.46
C ILE A 51 -1.36 4.18 -0.19
N SER A 52 -0.93 4.71 0.96
CA SER A 52 0.44 4.53 1.47
C SER A 52 0.74 3.04 1.69
N PRO A 53 2.02 2.61 1.75
CA PRO A 53 2.37 1.20 1.72
C PRO A 53 1.60 0.36 2.73
N CYS A 54 0.97 -0.71 2.24
CA CYS A 54 0.23 -1.69 3.03
C CYS A 54 0.82 -3.11 2.92
N TYR A 55 2.04 -3.22 2.40
CA TYR A 55 2.80 -4.46 2.34
C TYR A 55 3.22 -4.94 3.73
N VAL A 56 3.62 -6.20 3.85
CA VAL A 56 4.23 -6.71 5.08
C VAL A 56 5.48 -5.90 5.42
N SER A 57 5.51 -5.36 6.63
CA SER A 57 6.59 -4.48 7.10
C SER A 57 6.76 -4.60 8.60
N PRO A 58 8.01 -4.57 9.14
CA PRO A 58 8.25 -4.44 10.57
C PRO A 58 7.92 -3.03 11.11
N LEU A 59 7.57 -2.07 10.22
CA LEU A 59 7.13 -0.70 10.56
C LEU A 59 8.21 0.17 11.22
N HIS A 60 9.47 -0.06 10.91
CA HIS A 60 10.54 0.84 11.36
C HIS A 60 10.51 2.18 10.61
N ASP A 61 9.92 2.17 9.40
CA ASP A 61 9.75 3.37 8.56
C ASP A 61 8.28 3.52 8.08
N GLY A 62 7.32 3.33 8.99
CA GLY A 62 5.91 3.58 8.72
C GLY A 62 5.27 2.73 7.60
N GLY A 63 5.90 1.62 7.22
CA GLY A 63 5.47 0.73 6.13
C GLY A 63 6.32 0.86 4.85
N TYR A 64 7.20 1.86 4.77
CA TYR A 64 8.13 2.02 3.63
C TYR A 64 9.31 1.04 3.69
N ASP A 65 9.56 0.40 4.82
CA ASP A 65 10.48 -0.71 5.02
C ASP A 65 9.80 -2.05 4.69
N VAL A 66 9.66 -2.33 3.40
CA VAL A 66 8.89 -3.49 2.90
C VAL A 66 9.66 -4.79 3.08
N ALA A 67 9.06 -5.74 3.80
CA ALA A 67 9.62 -7.08 4.02
C ALA A 67 9.09 -8.12 3.01
N ASP A 68 7.87 -7.93 2.49
CA ASP A 68 7.30 -8.74 1.41
C ASP A 68 6.41 -7.87 0.52
N TYR A 69 6.81 -7.73 -0.75
CA TYR A 69 6.08 -6.96 -1.77
C TYR A 69 4.86 -7.70 -2.35
N ARG A 70 4.66 -8.97 -2.03
CA ARG A 70 3.62 -9.83 -2.61
C ARG A 70 2.45 -10.09 -1.67
N ALA A 71 2.53 -9.59 -0.45
CA ALA A 71 1.50 -9.78 0.56
C ALA A 71 1.08 -8.44 1.16
N ILE A 72 -0.18 -8.36 1.56
CA ILE A 72 -0.70 -7.29 2.41
C ILE A 72 -0.32 -7.63 3.86
N ASP A 73 0.04 -6.60 4.63
CA ASP A 73 0.30 -6.77 6.06
C ASP A 73 -0.97 -7.32 6.74
N PRO A 74 -0.89 -8.46 7.45
CA PRO A 74 -2.07 -9.10 8.04
C PRO A 74 -2.78 -8.23 9.09
N ARG A 75 -2.11 -7.22 9.63
CA ARG A 75 -2.74 -6.22 10.51
C ARG A 75 -3.68 -5.27 9.76
N LEU A 76 -3.49 -5.12 8.46
CA LEU A 76 -4.29 -4.22 7.62
C LEU A 76 -5.34 -4.97 6.80
N GLY A 77 -5.18 -6.27 6.60
CA GLY A 77 -6.04 -7.12 5.80
C GLY A 77 -5.26 -8.16 5.01
N ASP A 78 -5.82 -8.56 3.88
CA ASP A 78 -5.24 -9.55 2.96
C ASP A 78 -5.50 -9.16 1.49
N LEU A 79 -5.10 -10.03 0.56
CA LEU A 79 -5.30 -9.81 -0.87
C LEU A 79 -6.77 -9.83 -1.28
N ASP A 80 -7.61 -10.61 -0.61
CA ASP A 80 -9.05 -10.66 -0.92
C ASP A 80 -9.73 -9.37 -0.47
N VAL A 81 -9.37 -8.84 0.68
CA VAL A 81 -9.83 -7.52 1.16
C VAL A 81 -9.33 -6.41 0.24
N MET A 82 -8.06 -6.46 -0.21
CA MET A 82 -7.55 -5.49 -1.18
C MET A 82 -8.34 -5.54 -2.48
N LYS A 83 -8.64 -6.75 -2.98
CA LYS A 83 -9.48 -6.92 -4.17
C LYS A 83 -10.87 -6.31 -3.97
N ALA A 84 -11.50 -6.56 -2.82
CA ALA A 84 -12.81 -5.99 -2.50
C ALA A 84 -12.76 -4.46 -2.46
N LEU A 85 -11.69 -3.86 -1.92
CA LEU A 85 -11.47 -2.42 -1.93
C LEU A 85 -11.38 -1.88 -3.35
N LEU A 86 -10.60 -2.52 -4.22
CA LEU A 86 -10.48 -2.12 -5.64
C LEU A 86 -11.83 -2.18 -6.35
N ASP A 87 -12.55 -3.30 -6.21
CA ASP A 87 -13.87 -3.49 -6.86
C ASP A 87 -14.87 -2.41 -6.40
N GLN A 88 -14.90 -2.11 -5.10
CA GLN A 88 -15.82 -1.13 -4.54
C GLN A 88 -15.43 0.33 -4.85
N ALA A 89 -14.14 0.66 -4.87
CA ALA A 89 -13.66 1.98 -5.29
C ALA A 89 -13.98 2.22 -6.77
N HIS A 90 -13.67 1.26 -7.63
CA HIS A 90 -13.96 1.34 -9.06
C HIS A 90 -15.47 1.44 -9.34
N GLY A 91 -16.31 0.72 -8.58
CA GLY A 91 -17.76 0.84 -8.66
C GLY A 91 -18.31 2.25 -8.35
N ARG A 92 -17.52 3.06 -7.65
CA ARG A 92 -17.81 4.48 -7.34
C ARG A 92 -17.08 5.46 -8.25
N GLY A 93 -16.38 4.97 -9.26
CA GLY A 93 -15.59 5.79 -10.18
C GLY A 93 -14.27 6.30 -9.60
N ILE A 94 -13.85 5.80 -8.43
CA ILE A 94 -12.61 6.19 -7.76
C ILE A 94 -11.49 5.25 -8.22
N ARG A 95 -10.39 5.80 -8.75
CA ARG A 95 -9.17 5.05 -9.07
C ARG A 95 -8.36 4.81 -7.81
N VAL A 96 -7.55 3.76 -7.83
CA VAL A 96 -6.69 3.42 -6.69
C VAL A 96 -5.23 3.39 -7.14
N PHE A 97 -4.38 4.11 -6.42
CA PHE A 97 -2.93 4.03 -6.51
C PHE A 97 -2.40 3.37 -5.26
N MET A 98 -1.39 2.54 -5.42
CA MET A 98 -0.59 2.03 -4.32
C MET A 98 0.84 2.51 -4.47
N ASP A 99 1.48 2.81 -3.35
CA ASP A 99 2.90 3.10 -3.34
C ASP A 99 3.72 1.91 -3.84
N LEU A 100 4.70 2.22 -4.65
CA LEU A 100 5.75 1.29 -5.03
C LEU A 100 7.07 1.79 -4.43
N VAL A 101 7.72 0.96 -3.62
CA VAL A 101 8.97 1.31 -2.91
C VAL A 101 10.14 0.54 -3.54
N PRO A 102 10.69 0.96 -4.69
CA PRO A 102 11.72 0.21 -5.40
C PRO A 102 13.15 0.60 -5.01
N ASN A 103 13.32 1.67 -4.22
CA ASN A 103 14.65 2.20 -3.87
C ASN A 103 15.36 1.35 -2.81
N HIS A 104 14.64 0.76 -1.91
CA HIS A 104 15.15 -0.01 -0.78
C HIS A 104 14.16 -1.08 -0.35
N SER A 105 14.59 -2.01 0.47
CA SER A 105 13.74 -2.98 1.16
C SER A 105 13.96 -2.91 2.67
N SER A 106 13.10 -3.57 3.43
CA SER A 106 13.36 -3.82 4.85
C SER A 106 14.60 -4.68 5.05
N SER A 107 15.29 -4.49 6.18
CA SER A 107 16.30 -5.44 6.64
C SER A 107 15.74 -6.86 6.88
N ASP A 108 14.42 -6.98 7.04
CA ASP A 108 13.74 -8.25 7.23
C ASP A 108 13.33 -8.91 5.89
N HIS A 109 13.52 -8.21 4.75
CA HIS A 109 13.27 -8.79 3.44
C HIS A 109 14.23 -9.95 3.15
N ALA A 110 13.72 -11.05 2.59
CA ALA A 110 14.51 -12.24 2.29
C ALA A 110 15.78 -11.93 1.48
N TRP A 111 15.67 -11.09 0.47
CA TRP A 111 16.82 -10.67 -0.35
C TRP A 111 17.93 -10.00 0.45
N PHE A 112 17.56 -9.14 1.43
CA PHE A 112 18.56 -8.49 2.27
C PHE A 112 19.23 -9.49 3.22
N GLN A 113 18.47 -10.41 3.80
CA GLN A 113 19.01 -11.47 4.66
C GLN A 113 19.94 -12.41 3.89
N GLU A 114 19.59 -12.79 2.66
CA GLU A 114 20.42 -13.58 1.76
C GLU A 114 21.72 -12.83 1.41
N ALA A 115 21.61 -11.57 0.99
CA ALA A 115 22.76 -10.72 0.67
C ALA A 115 23.73 -10.61 1.85
N ARG A 116 23.19 -10.30 3.04
CA ARG A 116 23.99 -10.18 4.27
C ARG A 116 24.68 -11.49 4.63
N SER A 117 24.03 -12.62 4.44
CA SER A 117 24.58 -13.95 4.76
C SER A 117 25.64 -14.41 3.75
N ALA A 118 25.43 -14.08 2.47
CA ALA A 118 26.38 -14.45 1.41
C ALA A 118 27.65 -13.59 1.41
N GLY A 119 27.54 -12.32 1.85
CA GLY A 119 28.65 -11.39 1.99
C GLY A 119 29.18 -10.80 0.68
N PRO A 120 30.15 -9.87 0.77
CA PRO A 120 30.70 -9.13 -0.36
C PRO A 120 31.27 -10.04 -1.45
N GLY A 121 30.97 -9.70 -2.72
CA GLY A 121 31.42 -10.42 -3.90
C GLY A 121 30.50 -11.56 -4.34
N SER A 122 29.38 -11.76 -3.67
CA SER A 122 28.33 -12.70 -4.11
C SER A 122 27.27 -11.99 -4.96
N ALA A 123 26.59 -12.75 -5.84
CA ALA A 123 25.49 -12.21 -6.63
C ALA A 123 24.32 -11.69 -5.79
N ASP A 124 24.13 -12.26 -4.61
CA ASP A 124 23.08 -11.80 -3.69
C ASP A 124 23.46 -10.47 -3.04
N TRP A 125 24.73 -10.28 -2.68
CA TRP A 125 25.26 -9.04 -2.16
C TRP A 125 25.11 -7.88 -3.17
N ASP A 126 25.39 -8.18 -4.45
CA ASP A 126 25.38 -7.19 -5.55
C ASP A 126 23.95 -6.68 -5.90
N ARG A 127 22.90 -7.22 -5.25
CA ARG A 127 21.55 -6.63 -5.32
C ARG A 127 21.44 -5.29 -4.60
N TYR A 128 22.33 -5.02 -3.66
CA TYR A 128 22.34 -3.83 -2.84
C TYR A 128 23.63 -3.03 -3.06
N VAL A 129 23.52 -1.70 -3.05
CA VAL A 129 24.63 -0.76 -3.21
C VAL A 129 24.89 0.00 -1.92
#